data_5a6d86d607601ea6e88d4156109ff056
#
_entry.id   5a6d86d607601ea6e88d4156109ff056
#
_cell.length_a   1.000
_cell.length_b   1.000
_cell.length_c   1.000
_cell.angle_alpha   90.00
_cell.angle_beta   90.00
_cell.angle_gamma   90.00
#
_symmetry.space_group_name_H-M   'P 1'
#
loop_
_entity.id
_entity.type
_entity.pdbx_description
1 polymer ?
#
loop_
_entity_poly.entity_id
_entity_poly.type
_entity_poly.pdbx_seq_one_letter_code
_entity_poly.pdbx_strand_id
1 'polypeptide(L)'
;MKIVILDSETVSRNDVSLEGIIVLGESIVYGFTPNEQVAEKIGDADAVICNKCLITEEVFSKCKNLKYVGLFATGYNNVDLSAADRHDAVVCNVPAYSTNAVAQHTFALILNYFSKIREYAEKVDEGGWVNYKLFSYFGIPTYELAGKTIGIVGYGDIGKKVAEIARAFGMKVITFTRSPQKITDGTPAVSLEELLKTSDIVTLHCPLTKDNEKMINAESLGMMKKSAFFVNTARGGLVDEKALAQALENEVIAGAGIDVLTNEPMSEDCPLRNAKNCTVTPHIAWAPKQTRERLLETVAQNLKMWIEGTPQNVVNGK
;
A
#
# COMPACT_ATOMS: atom_id res chain seq x y z
N MET A 1 -2.16 -10.79 32.12
CA MET A 1 -1.80 -11.01 30.72
C MET A 1 -0.78 -9.96 30.32
N LYS A 2 0.33 -10.38 29.74
CA LYS A 2 1.44 -9.53 29.35
C LYS A 2 1.41 -9.30 27.84
N ILE A 3 1.46 -8.05 27.42
CA ILE A 3 1.37 -7.61 26.03
C ILE A 3 2.67 -6.92 25.63
N VAL A 4 3.22 -7.23 24.47
CA VAL A 4 4.39 -6.53 23.93
C VAL A 4 4.06 -5.91 22.58
N ILE A 5 4.31 -4.62 22.42
CA ILE A 5 4.25 -3.91 21.16
C ILE A 5 5.68 -3.69 20.69
N LEU A 6 6.05 -4.23 19.50
CA LEU A 6 7.46 -4.29 19.07
C LEU A 6 7.95 -3.07 18.28
N ASP A 7 7.06 -2.40 17.55
CA ASP A 7 7.45 -1.40 16.54
C ASP A 7 6.41 -0.27 16.41
N SER A 8 6.02 0.31 17.56
CA SER A 8 4.97 1.33 17.65
C SER A 8 5.25 2.58 16.79
N GLU A 9 6.52 2.94 16.56
CA GLU A 9 6.89 4.09 15.71
C GLU A 9 6.54 3.89 14.24
N THR A 10 6.28 2.66 13.81
CA THR A 10 5.81 2.37 12.46
C THR A 10 4.37 2.83 12.23
N VAL A 11 3.59 3.06 13.29
CA VAL A 11 2.16 3.41 13.22
C VAL A 11 1.81 4.69 13.97
N SER A 12 2.63 5.14 14.91
CA SER A 12 2.43 6.38 15.69
C SER A 12 3.73 7.12 15.91
N ARG A 13 3.69 8.43 15.77
CA ARG A 13 4.74 9.37 16.17
C ARG A 13 4.24 10.24 17.32
N ASN A 14 3.53 9.66 18.27
CA ASN A 14 2.81 10.32 19.37
C ASN A 14 1.63 11.20 18.91
N ASP A 15 1.14 10.99 17.72
CA ASP A 15 0.03 11.73 17.09
C ASP A 15 -1.27 10.92 17.02
N VAL A 16 -1.20 9.59 17.28
CA VAL A 16 -2.33 8.68 17.47
C VAL A 16 -2.08 7.83 18.71
N SER A 17 -3.12 7.57 19.48
CA SER A 17 -3.02 6.91 20.79
C SER A 17 -3.00 5.39 20.69
N LEU A 18 -2.11 4.73 21.43
CA LEU A 18 -2.07 3.28 21.66
C LEU A 18 -2.87 2.86 22.89
N GLU A 19 -3.48 3.80 23.60
CA GLU A 19 -4.13 3.58 24.90
C GLU A 19 -5.17 2.45 24.86
N GLY A 20 -5.97 2.37 23.78
CA GLY A 20 -6.96 1.31 23.61
C GLY A 20 -6.38 -0.12 23.62
N ILE A 21 -5.09 -0.26 23.32
CA ILE A 21 -4.37 -1.55 23.38
C ILE A 21 -3.70 -1.71 24.75
N ILE A 22 -3.06 -0.66 25.25
CA ILE A 22 -2.24 -0.67 26.47
C ILE A 22 -3.07 -1.04 27.69
N VAL A 23 -4.31 -0.55 27.79
CA VAL A 23 -5.20 -0.79 28.94
C VAL A 23 -5.72 -2.24 29.04
N LEU A 24 -5.49 -3.07 28.03
CA LEU A 24 -6.00 -4.46 28.00
C LEU A 24 -5.12 -5.44 28.81
N GLY A 25 -3.94 -5.01 29.26
CA GLY A 25 -3.05 -5.84 30.08
C GLY A 25 -1.79 -5.11 30.53
N GLU A 26 -0.85 -5.86 31.12
CA GLU A 26 0.49 -5.34 31.43
C GLU A 26 1.26 -5.18 30.14
N SER A 27 1.43 -3.93 29.68
CA SER A 27 1.94 -3.63 28.35
C SER A 27 3.36 -3.08 28.37
N ILE A 28 4.23 -3.62 27.51
CA ILE A 28 5.56 -3.09 27.22
C ILE A 28 5.56 -2.59 25.77
N VAL A 29 5.96 -1.35 25.56
CA VAL A 29 5.94 -0.70 24.24
C VAL A 29 7.36 -0.37 23.81
N TYR A 30 7.77 -0.93 22.66
CA TYR A 30 9.01 -0.57 21.97
C TYR A 30 8.68 0.25 20.73
N GLY A 31 9.44 1.34 20.49
CA GLY A 31 9.31 2.15 19.27
C GLY A 31 9.76 1.43 18.03
N PHE A 32 10.89 0.72 18.15
CA PHE A 32 11.50 -0.07 17.10
C PHE A 32 12.17 -1.32 17.70
N THR A 33 12.10 -2.45 17.01
CA THR A 33 12.76 -3.70 17.41
C THR A 33 13.43 -4.34 16.18
N PRO A 34 14.76 -4.49 16.17
CA PRO A 34 15.46 -5.28 15.16
C PRO A 34 15.02 -6.74 15.19
N ASN A 35 15.00 -7.41 14.02
CA ASN A 35 14.49 -8.77 13.91
C ASN A 35 15.24 -9.78 14.80
N GLU A 36 16.53 -9.61 15.01
CA GLU A 36 17.37 -10.43 15.89
C GLU A 36 17.02 -10.30 17.38
N GLN A 37 16.34 -9.23 17.78
CA GLN A 37 15.92 -8.97 19.18
C GLN A 37 14.44 -9.33 19.43
N VAL A 38 13.68 -9.72 18.40
CA VAL A 38 12.22 -9.94 18.51
C VAL A 38 11.89 -10.95 19.60
N ALA A 39 12.51 -12.13 19.60
CA ALA A 39 12.26 -13.16 20.59
C ALA A 39 12.64 -12.72 22.02
N GLU A 40 13.75 -11.99 22.19
CA GLU A 40 14.19 -11.45 23.48
C GLU A 40 13.18 -10.43 24.02
N LYS A 41 12.69 -9.50 23.16
CA LYS A 41 11.73 -8.46 23.53
C LYS A 41 10.35 -9.01 23.88
N ILE A 42 9.90 -10.07 23.20
CA ILE A 42 8.66 -10.77 23.53
C ILE A 42 8.80 -11.49 24.87
N GLY A 43 9.90 -12.22 25.10
CA GLY A 43 10.18 -12.91 26.34
C GLY A 43 9.08 -13.89 26.74
N ASP A 44 8.45 -13.65 27.89
CA ASP A 44 7.37 -14.44 28.49
C ASP A 44 5.96 -13.90 28.21
N ALA A 45 5.81 -12.96 27.25
CA ALA A 45 4.52 -12.35 26.96
C ALA A 45 3.51 -13.33 26.36
N ASP A 46 2.23 -13.11 26.68
CA ASP A 46 1.08 -13.86 26.15
C ASP A 46 0.67 -13.38 24.74
N ALA A 47 0.84 -12.07 24.49
CA ALA A 47 0.45 -11.42 23.25
C ALA A 47 1.54 -10.51 22.73
N VAL A 48 1.73 -10.52 21.40
CA VAL A 48 2.59 -9.57 20.70
C VAL A 48 1.81 -8.82 19.61
N ILE A 49 2.13 -7.54 19.45
CA ILE A 49 1.57 -6.70 18.39
C ILE A 49 2.72 -6.06 17.62
N CYS A 50 2.71 -6.19 16.29
CA CYS A 50 3.76 -5.63 15.44
C CYS A 50 3.24 -5.26 14.04
N ASN A 51 4.05 -4.52 13.28
CA ASN A 51 3.82 -4.19 11.88
C ASN A 51 4.81 -4.92 10.96
N LYS A 52 6.12 -4.79 11.24
CA LYS A 52 7.19 -5.23 10.33
C LYS A 52 8.13 -6.27 10.93
N CYS A 53 8.08 -6.49 12.23
CA CYS A 53 8.89 -7.51 12.88
C CYS A 53 8.55 -8.91 12.34
N LEU A 54 9.58 -9.75 12.13
CA LEU A 54 9.40 -11.13 11.67
C LEU A 54 9.03 -12.03 12.84
N ILE A 55 7.89 -12.70 12.75
CA ILE A 55 7.44 -13.69 13.73
C ILE A 55 7.57 -15.08 13.09
N THR A 56 8.71 -15.69 13.32
CA THR A 56 9.13 -16.95 12.71
C THR A 56 8.92 -18.15 13.65
N GLU A 57 9.14 -19.38 13.16
CA GLU A 57 9.19 -20.60 13.99
C GLU A 57 10.17 -20.44 15.17
N GLU A 58 11.32 -19.81 14.95
CA GLU A 58 12.31 -19.59 16.02
C GLU A 58 11.73 -18.71 17.15
N VAL A 59 10.97 -17.67 16.79
CA VAL A 59 10.31 -16.79 17.77
C VAL A 59 9.30 -17.58 18.59
N PHE A 60 8.41 -18.35 17.96
CA PHE A 60 7.42 -19.16 18.65
C PHE A 60 8.09 -20.22 19.53
N SER A 61 9.18 -20.83 19.07
CA SER A 61 9.93 -21.84 19.81
C SER A 61 10.57 -21.29 21.09
N LYS A 62 11.03 -20.02 21.07
CA LYS A 62 11.62 -19.33 22.22
C LYS A 62 10.56 -18.74 23.16
N CYS A 63 9.47 -18.23 22.64
CA CYS A 63 8.41 -17.53 23.39
C CYS A 63 7.23 -18.47 23.67
N LYS A 64 7.38 -19.38 24.63
CA LYS A 64 6.41 -20.49 24.90
C LYS A 64 5.03 -20.02 25.33
N ASN A 65 4.92 -18.83 25.94
CA ASN A 65 3.65 -18.26 26.40
C ASN A 65 2.89 -17.53 25.30
N LEU A 66 3.54 -17.25 24.15
CA LEU A 66 2.94 -16.48 23.08
C LEU A 66 1.76 -17.22 22.41
N LYS A 67 0.55 -16.67 22.60
CA LYS A 67 -0.73 -17.22 22.10
C LYS A 67 -1.47 -16.27 21.20
N TYR A 68 -1.02 -15.02 21.05
CA TYR A 68 -1.65 -14.04 20.17
C TYR A 68 -0.62 -13.20 19.44
N VAL A 69 -0.83 -13.03 18.14
CA VAL A 69 -0.08 -12.11 17.29
C VAL A 69 -1.06 -11.16 16.61
N GLY A 70 -1.04 -9.90 17.00
CA GLY A 70 -1.80 -8.82 16.36
C GLY A 70 -0.94 -8.06 15.36
N LEU A 71 -1.47 -7.74 14.21
CA LEU A 71 -0.75 -6.99 13.17
C LEU A 71 -1.31 -5.59 12.99
N PHE A 72 -0.43 -4.59 12.95
CA PHE A 72 -0.75 -3.23 12.51
C PHE A 72 -0.83 -3.15 10.97
N ALA A 73 -1.45 -4.14 10.32
CA ALA A 73 -1.48 -4.23 8.87
C ALA A 73 -2.62 -5.13 8.37
N THR A 74 -2.97 -4.98 7.09
CA THR A 74 -3.75 -5.99 6.35
C THR A 74 -2.87 -7.16 5.90
N GLY A 75 -1.62 -6.88 5.45
CA GLY A 75 -0.66 -7.91 5.06
C GLY A 75 -0.06 -8.62 6.27
N TYR A 76 0.18 -9.92 6.16
CA TYR A 76 0.71 -10.78 7.22
C TYR A 76 1.90 -11.65 6.77
N ASN A 77 2.60 -11.22 5.72
CA ASN A 77 3.75 -11.96 5.15
C ASN A 77 4.96 -12.07 6.11
N ASN A 78 4.98 -11.26 7.17
CA ASN A 78 6.01 -11.25 8.20
C ASN A 78 5.74 -12.26 9.33
N VAL A 79 4.66 -13.05 9.26
CA VAL A 79 4.33 -14.08 10.24
C VAL A 79 4.33 -15.46 9.58
N ASP A 80 5.03 -16.43 10.17
CA ASP A 80 4.91 -17.84 9.81
C ASP A 80 3.60 -18.40 10.38
N LEU A 81 2.54 -18.40 9.57
CA LEU A 81 1.22 -18.88 9.97
C LEU A 81 1.24 -20.38 10.34
N SER A 82 2.05 -21.19 9.64
CA SER A 82 2.17 -22.62 9.93
C SER A 82 2.82 -22.86 11.28
N ALA A 83 3.81 -22.02 11.65
CA ALA A 83 4.40 -22.04 12.97
C ALA A 83 3.38 -21.62 14.04
N ALA A 84 2.65 -20.52 13.79
CA ALA A 84 1.58 -20.05 14.70
C ALA A 84 0.57 -21.18 15.00
N ASP A 85 0.13 -21.93 13.98
CA ASP A 85 -0.79 -23.05 14.15
C ASP A 85 -0.19 -24.17 15.02
N ARG A 86 1.10 -24.54 14.81
CA ARG A 86 1.79 -25.56 15.62
C ARG A 86 1.96 -25.16 17.08
N HIS A 87 2.09 -23.87 17.37
CA HIS A 87 2.27 -23.31 18.72
C HIS A 87 0.96 -22.85 19.39
N ASP A 88 -0.20 -23.15 18.77
CA ASP A 88 -1.52 -22.74 19.26
C ASP A 88 -1.68 -21.23 19.40
N ALA A 89 -1.04 -20.45 18.57
CA ALA A 89 -1.17 -19.00 18.55
C ALA A 89 -2.21 -18.54 17.51
N VAL A 90 -3.03 -17.57 17.89
CA VAL A 90 -3.98 -16.89 17.00
C VAL A 90 -3.29 -15.71 16.35
N VAL A 91 -3.41 -15.57 15.03
CA VAL A 91 -2.87 -14.43 14.29
C VAL A 91 -4.01 -13.61 13.73
N CYS A 92 -4.06 -12.32 14.10
CA CYS A 92 -5.09 -11.39 13.63
C CYS A 92 -4.48 -10.23 12.84
N ASN A 93 -5.09 -9.92 11.71
CA ASN A 93 -4.75 -8.74 10.90
C ASN A 93 -5.84 -7.66 10.98
N VAL A 94 -5.68 -6.57 10.23
CA VAL A 94 -6.70 -5.53 10.08
C VAL A 94 -7.09 -5.41 8.61
N PRO A 95 -8.22 -6.02 8.19
CA PRO A 95 -8.69 -5.89 6.82
C PRO A 95 -9.28 -4.52 6.53
N ALA A 96 -9.19 -4.04 5.30
CA ALA A 96 -9.92 -2.91 4.71
C ALA A 96 -9.80 -1.54 5.42
N TYR A 97 -8.96 -1.37 6.44
CA TYR A 97 -8.84 -0.12 7.21
C TYR A 97 -8.37 1.08 6.38
N SER A 98 -7.57 0.83 5.34
CA SER A 98 -6.92 1.85 4.52
C SER A 98 -7.55 2.07 3.14
N THR A 99 -8.67 1.42 2.84
CA THR A 99 -9.30 1.44 1.50
C THR A 99 -9.46 2.86 0.94
N ASN A 100 -10.07 3.77 1.71
CA ASN A 100 -10.27 5.16 1.27
C ASN A 100 -8.96 5.93 1.13
N ALA A 101 -8.03 5.73 2.05
CA ALA A 101 -6.74 6.42 2.05
C ALA A 101 -5.88 6.03 0.84
N VAL A 102 -5.80 4.72 0.53
CA VAL A 102 -5.04 4.23 -0.62
C VAL A 102 -5.67 4.70 -1.93
N ALA A 103 -7.00 4.68 -2.05
CA ALA A 103 -7.69 5.22 -3.22
C ALA A 103 -7.44 6.73 -3.39
N GLN A 104 -7.51 7.51 -2.30
CA GLN A 104 -7.17 8.94 -2.30
C GLN A 104 -5.73 9.17 -2.75
N HIS A 105 -4.75 8.41 -2.22
CA HIS A 105 -3.35 8.57 -2.57
C HIS A 105 -3.07 8.18 -4.03
N THR A 106 -3.73 7.12 -4.53
CA THR A 106 -3.70 6.76 -5.95
C THR A 106 -4.10 7.95 -6.82
N PHE A 107 -5.21 8.62 -6.50
CA PHE A 107 -5.65 9.81 -7.24
C PHE A 107 -4.76 11.04 -6.98
N ALA A 108 -4.14 11.17 -5.81
CA ALA A 108 -3.15 12.23 -5.58
C ALA A 108 -1.94 12.09 -6.52
N LEU A 109 -1.43 10.87 -6.73
CA LEU A 109 -0.35 10.59 -7.69
C LEU A 109 -0.80 10.86 -9.14
N ILE A 110 -2.01 10.42 -9.51
CA ILE A 110 -2.58 10.68 -10.84
C ILE A 110 -2.73 12.19 -11.07
N LEU A 111 -3.38 12.90 -10.16
CA LEU A 111 -3.62 14.34 -10.30
C LEU A 111 -2.33 15.15 -10.28
N ASN A 112 -1.32 14.75 -9.48
CA ASN A 112 -0.01 15.37 -9.50
C ASN A 112 0.61 15.35 -10.91
N TYR A 113 0.52 14.22 -11.60
CA TYR A 113 1.05 14.10 -12.97
C TYR A 113 0.20 14.85 -14.00
N PHE A 114 -1.13 14.71 -13.98
CA PHE A 114 -2.02 15.27 -15.01
C PHE A 114 -2.24 16.79 -14.86
N SER A 115 -2.27 17.30 -13.64
CA SER A 115 -2.52 18.73 -13.35
C SER A 115 -1.25 19.56 -13.18
N LYS A 116 -0.07 18.91 -13.02
CA LYS A 116 1.22 19.60 -12.90
C LYS A 116 1.27 20.68 -11.83
N ILE A 117 0.56 20.48 -10.72
CA ILE A 117 0.38 21.50 -9.67
C ILE A 117 1.72 21.94 -9.11
N ARG A 118 2.62 21.00 -8.83
CA ARG A 118 3.93 21.30 -8.26
C ARG A 118 4.77 22.13 -9.23
N GLU A 119 4.86 21.71 -10.48
CA GLU A 119 5.67 22.38 -11.50
C GLU A 119 5.16 23.80 -11.76
N TYR A 120 3.82 24.00 -11.73
CA TYR A 120 3.25 25.37 -11.85
C TYR A 120 3.51 26.23 -10.60
N ALA A 121 3.39 25.67 -9.41
CA ALA A 121 3.68 26.39 -8.16
C ALA A 121 5.16 26.83 -8.13
N GLU A 122 6.10 25.94 -8.47
CA GLU A 122 7.53 26.29 -8.59
C GLU A 122 7.76 27.43 -9.59
N LYS A 123 7.07 27.43 -10.74
CA LYS A 123 7.16 28.54 -11.72
C LYS A 123 6.61 29.86 -11.21
N VAL A 124 5.56 29.82 -10.39
CA VAL A 124 5.02 31.03 -9.73
C VAL A 124 6.02 31.57 -8.71
N ASP A 125 6.60 30.69 -7.88
CA ASP A 125 7.59 31.06 -6.85
C ASP A 125 8.87 31.64 -7.46
N GLU A 126 9.28 31.15 -8.64
CA GLU A 126 10.38 31.68 -9.45
C GLU A 126 10.06 33.04 -10.11
N GLY A 127 8.85 33.56 -9.93
CA GLY A 127 8.39 34.83 -10.53
C GLY A 127 7.96 34.72 -12.00
N GLY A 128 7.85 33.52 -12.56
CA GLY A 128 7.51 33.30 -13.96
C GLY A 128 6.16 33.88 -14.38
N TRP A 129 5.25 34.13 -13.44
CA TRP A 129 3.96 34.74 -13.71
C TRP A 129 3.90 36.24 -13.39
N VAL A 130 4.83 36.77 -12.57
CA VAL A 130 4.81 38.16 -12.09
C VAL A 130 4.82 39.19 -13.23
N ASN A 131 5.62 38.97 -14.26
CA ASN A 131 5.75 39.86 -15.40
C ASN A 131 5.19 39.25 -16.70
N TYR A 132 4.33 38.25 -16.57
CA TYR A 132 3.73 37.62 -17.75
C TYR A 132 2.66 38.52 -18.37
N LYS A 133 2.67 38.66 -19.69
CA LYS A 133 1.80 39.62 -20.39
C LYS A 133 0.32 39.22 -20.39
N LEU A 134 0.00 37.94 -20.21
CA LEU A 134 -1.34 37.40 -20.23
C LEU A 134 -1.80 37.08 -18.82
N PHE A 135 -3.12 37.04 -18.60
CA PHE A 135 -3.70 36.73 -17.29
C PHE A 135 -3.43 35.28 -16.84
N SER A 136 -3.18 34.38 -17.75
CA SER A 136 -2.96 32.95 -17.49
C SER A 136 -1.67 32.48 -18.12
N TYR A 137 -0.88 31.71 -17.37
CA TYR A 137 0.34 31.04 -17.81
C TYR A 137 0.09 29.55 -17.99
N PHE A 138 0.21 29.01 -19.21
CA PHE A 138 -0.02 27.59 -19.54
C PHE A 138 1.13 27.01 -20.37
N GLY A 139 2.37 27.29 -19.95
CA GLY A 139 3.59 26.80 -20.62
C GLY A 139 3.92 25.33 -20.34
N ILE A 140 3.26 24.68 -19.38
CA ILE A 140 3.46 23.26 -19.02
C ILE A 140 2.18 22.50 -19.44
N PRO A 141 2.28 21.45 -20.28
CA PRO A 141 1.11 20.68 -20.70
C PRO A 141 0.40 20.00 -19.53
N THR A 142 -0.89 20.21 -19.41
CA THR A 142 -1.81 19.56 -18.48
C THR A 142 -2.90 18.81 -19.25
N TYR A 143 -3.52 17.83 -18.62
CA TYR A 143 -4.51 16.97 -19.29
C TYR A 143 -5.70 16.69 -18.38
N GLU A 144 -6.90 16.63 -18.94
CA GLU A 144 -8.09 16.20 -18.23
C GLU A 144 -8.13 14.68 -18.08
N LEU A 145 -8.76 14.21 -16.99
CA LEU A 145 -9.05 12.79 -16.78
C LEU A 145 -10.33 12.35 -17.49
N ALA A 146 -11.27 13.26 -17.70
CA ALA A 146 -12.55 12.96 -18.36
C ALA A 146 -12.34 12.31 -19.73
N GLY A 147 -13.09 11.22 -19.99
CA GLY A 147 -13.01 10.45 -21.22
C GLY A 147 -11.83 9.48 -21.34
N LYS A 148 -10.80 9.58 -20.45
CA LYS A 148 -9.68 8.64 -20.39
C LYS A 148 -10.10 7.29 -19.82
N THR A 149 -9.35 6.25 -20.16
CA THR A 149 -9.57 4.89 -19.65
C THR A 149 -8.58 4.60 -18.52
N ILE A 150 -9.08 4.18 -17.36
CA ILE A 150 -8.29 3.63 -16.26
C ILE A 150 -8.43 2.11 -16.23
N GLY A 151 -7.31 1.40 -16.29
CA GLY A 151 -7.20 -0.04 -16.12
C GLY A 151 -6.78 -0.39 -14.70
N ILE A 152 -7.63 -1.11 -13.99
CA ILE A 152 -7.44 -1.48 -12.58
C ILE A 152 -7.05 -2.95 -12.50
N VAL A 153 -5.82 -3.24 -12.08
CA VAL A 153 -5.33 -4.60 -11.84
C VAL A 153 -5.61 -4.99 -10.39
N GLY A 154 -6.59 -5.87 -10.20
CA GLY A 154 -7.12 -6.24 -8.88
C GLY A 154 -8.37 -5.44 -8.49
N TYR A 155 -9.52 -6.14 -8.32
CA TYR A 155 -10.82 -5.52 -8.07
C TYR A 155 -11.41 -5.90 -6.72
N GLY A 156 -10.57 -5.77 -5.66
CA GLY A 156 -10.97 -5.83 -4.26
C GLY A 156 -11.50 -4.47 -3.77
N ASP A 157 -11.56 -4.27 -2.45
CA ASP A 157 -12.12 -3.05 -1.85
C ASP A 157 -11.44 -1.76 -2.35
N ILE A 158 -10.11 -1.76 -2.44
CA ILE A 158 -9.35 -0.61 -2.95
C ILE A 158 -9.65 -0.38 -4.43
N GLY A 159 -9.56 -1.43 -5.26
CA GLY A 159 -9.82 -1.31 -6.70
C GLY A 159 -11.24 -0.81 -7.01
N LYS A 160 -12.26 -1.28 -6.26
CA LYS A 160 -13.64 -0.79 -6.35
C LYS A 160 -13.76 0.69 -5.96
N LYS A 161 -13.07 1.11 -4.88
CA LYS A 161 -13.08 2.52 -4.46
C LYS A 161 -12.37 3.41 -5.48
N VAL A 162 -11.27 2.96 -6.08
CA VAL A 162 -10.61 3.67 -7.18
C VAL A 162 -11.52 3.78 -8.40
N ALA A 163 -12.25 2.71 -8.74
CA ALA A 163 -13.23 2.73 -9.83
C ALA A 163 -14.35 3.75 -9.60
N GLU A 164 -14.87 3.83 -8.37
CA GLU A 164 -15.89 4.80 -7.97
C GLU A 164 -15.40 6.24 -8.19
N ILE A 165 -14.20 6.56 -7.71
CA ILE A 165 -13.59 7.89 -7.87
C ILE A 165 -13.31 8.19 -9.34
N ALA A 166 -12.80 7.21 -10.11
CA ALA A 166 -12.53 7.37 -11.54
C ALA A 166 -13.79 7.74 -12.33
N ARG A 167 -14.93 7.10 -12.03
CA ARG A 167 -16.21 7.43 -12.66
C ARG A 167 -16.66 8.85 -12.31
N ALA A 168 -16.42 9.32 -11.07
CA ALA A 168 -16.71 10.70 -10.68
C ALA A 168 -15.89 11.74 -11.46
N PHE A 169 -14.69 11.36 -11.93
CA PHE A 169 -13.87 12.15 -12.86
C PHE A 169 -14.27 11.97 -14.34
N GLY A 170 -15.36 11.26 -14.66
CA GLY A 170 -15.78 11.02 -16.04
C GLY A 170 -14.91 10.04 -16.81
N MET A 171 -14.13 9.20 -16.12
CA MET A 171 -13.26 8.20 -16.74
C MET A 171 -14.03 6.92 -17.12
N LYS A 172 -13.55 6.22 -18.14
CA LYS A 172 -13.93 4.84 -18.44
C LYS A 172 -13.11 3.90 -17.55
N VAL A 173 -13.78 2.90 -16.94
CA VAL A 173 -13.14 1.95 -16.04
C VAL A 173 -13.19 0.56 -16.64
N ILE A 174 -12.04 -0.12 -16.70
CA ILE A 174 -11.90 -1.54 -17.01
C ILE A 174 -11.04 -2.21 -15.93
N THR A 175 -11.18 -3.52 -15.74
CA THR A 175 -10.41 -4.22 -14.73
C THR A 175 -9.90 -5.57 -15.20
N PHE A 176 -8.74 -5.96 -14.67
CA PHE A 176 -8.25 -7.33 -14.68
C PHE A 176 -8.28 -7.90 -13.27
N THR A 177 -8.98 -9.01 -13.07
CA THR A 177 -9.11 -9.70 -11.78
C THR A 177 -9.19 -11.21 -11.94
N ARG A 178 -8.67 -11.95 -10.97
CA ARG A 178 -8.81 -13.43 -10.91
C ARG A 178 -10.23 -13.88 -10.56
N SER A 179 -11.10 -12.98 -10.13
CA SER A 179 -12.46 -13.28 -9.67
C SER A 179 -13.49 -12.38 -10.36
N PRO A 180 -13.62 -12.44 -11.71
CA PRO A 180 -14.56 -11.58 -12.44
C PRO A 180 -16.02 -11.78 -12.02
N GLN A 181 -16.39 -12.99 -11.53
CA GLN A 181 -17.71 -13.29 -11.00
C GLN A 181 -18.08 -12.50 -9.72
N LYS A 182 -17.11 -11.86 -9.05
CA LYS A 182 -17.34 -11.00 -7.88
C LYS A 182 -17.58 -9.53 -8.24
N ILE A 183 -17.59 -9.19 -9.53
CA ILE A 183 -17.92 -7.84 -9.99
C ILE A 183 -19.44 -7.69 -9.99
N THR A 184 -19.94 -6.74 -9.22
CA THR A 184 -21.38 -6.50 -9.05
C THR A 184 -21.83 -5.13 -9.56
N ASP A 185 -20.90 -4.26 -9.94
CA ASP A 185 -21.15 -2.87 -10.35
C ASP A 185 -21.09 -2.66 -11.88
N GLY A 186 -21.06 -3.76 -12.64
CA GLY A 186 -21.02 -3.72 -14.11
C GLY A 186 -19.69 -3.29 -14.73
N THR A 187 -18.60 -3.18 -13.94
CA THR A 187 -17.26 -2.87 -14.49
C THR A 187 -16.81 -3.98 -15.43
N PRO A 188 -16.44 -3.66 -16.69
CA PRO A 188 -15.95 -4.65 -17.63
C PRO A 188 -14.66 -5.31 -17.14
N ALA A 189 -14.67 -6.65 -17.08
CA ALA A 189 -13.47 -7.45 -16.86
C ALA A 189 -12.84 -7.83 -18.20
N VAL A 190 -11.56 -7.54 -18.37
CA VAL A 190 -10.80 -7.78 -19.61
C VAL A 190 -9.54 -8.58 -19.31
N SER A 191 -8.84 -9.07 -20.33
CA SER A 191 -7.52 -9.66 -20.17
C SER A 191 -6.48 -8.60 -19.71
N LEU A 192 -5.38 -9.04 -19.11
CA LEU A 192 -4.30 -8.12 -18.72
C LEU A 192 -3.74 -7.40 -19.95
N GLU A 193 -3.54 -8.13 -21.05
CA GLU A 193 -3.03 -7.58 -22.31
C GLU A 193 -3.94 -6.48 -22.86
N GLU A 194 -5.25 -6.72 -22.90
CA GLU A 194 -6.23 -5.73 -23.34
C GLU A 194 -6.23 -4.50 -22.43
N LEU A 195 -6.18 -4.70 -21.11
CA LEU A 195 -6.10 -3.62 -20.12
C LEU A 195 -4.86 -2.75 -20.38
N LEU A 196 -3.68 -3.35 -20.55
CA LEU A 196 -2.43 -2.63 -20.79
C LEU A 196 -2.48 -1.82 -22.09
N LYS A 197 -2.98 -2.41 -23.19
CA LYS A 197 -3.04 -1.77 -24.51
C LYS A 197 -4.05 -0.62 -24.59
N THR A 198 -5.14 -0.68 -23.82
CA THR A 198 -6.26 0.26 -23.99
C THR A 198 -6.31 1.36 -22.95
N SER A 199 -5.61 1.20 -21.82
CA SER A 199 -5.66 2.16 -20.71
C SER A 199 -4.76 3.37 -20.93
N ASP A 200 -5.24 4.54 -20.49
CA ASP A 200 -4.45 5.77 -20.37
C ASP A 200 -3.78 5.84 -19.00
N ILE A 201 -4.37 5.17 -18.01
CA ILE A 201 -3.84 5.01 -16.66
C ILE A 201 -3.95 3.54 -16.28
N VAL A 202 -2.85 2.95 -15.80
CA VAL A 202 -2.82 1.58 -15.25
C VAL A 202 -2.48 1.64 -13.78
N THR A 203 -3.30 1.03 -12.92
CA THR A 203 -3.07 1.05 -11.46
C THR A 203 -3.21 -0.33 -10.83
N LEU A 204 -2.29 -0.65 -9.90
CA LEU A 204 -2.23 -1.95 -9.25
C LEU A 204 -2.89 -1.92 -7.88
N HIS A 205 -3.81 -2.86 -7.63
CA HIS A 205 -4.52 -3.08 -6.36
C HIS A 205 -4.69 -4.57 -6.06
N CYS A 206 -3.75 -5.40 -6.50
CA CYS A 206 -3.73 -6.83 -6.22
C CYS A 206 -2.63 -7.19 -5.20
N PRO A 207 -2.78 -8.28 -4.44
CA PRO A 207 -1.73 -8.78 -3.57
C PRO A 207 -0.56 -9.34 -4.40
N LEU A 208 0.66 -9.29 -3.84
CA LEU A 208 1.81 -9.97 -4.39
C LEU A 208 1.71 -11.48 -4.10
N THR A 209 1.93 -12.29 -5.12
CA THR A 209 2.04 -13.76 -5.04
C THR A 209 3.22 -14.20 -5.90
N LYS A 210 3.63 -15.48 -5.79
CA LYS A 210 4.70 -16.02 -6.64
C LYS A 210 4.36 -15.93 -8.14
N ASP A 211 3.07 -16.04 -8.50
CA ASP A 211 2.62 -16.07 -9.90
C ASP A 211 2.58 -14.69 -10.56
N ASN A 212 2.57 -13.61 -9.78
CA ASN A 212 2.49 -12.24 -10.30
C ASN A 212 3.69 -11.35 -9.91
N GLU A 213 4.74 -11.95 -9.37
CA GLU A 213 5.99 -11.25 -9.14
C GLU A 213 6.53 -10.71 -10.47
N LYS A 214 6.88 -9.42 -10.47
CA LYS A 214 7.33 -8.67 -11.67
C LYS A 214 6.40 -8.82 -12.89
N MET A 215 5.08 -8.89 -12.63
CA MET A 215 4.11 -8.92 -13.72
C MET A 215 4.16 -7.66 -14.59
N ILE A 216 4.63 -6.55 -14.01
CA ILE A 216 4.95 -5.32 -14.73
C ILE A 216 6.45 -5.31 -14.99
N ASN A 217 6.83 -5.64 -16.22
CA ASN A 217 8.20 -5.78 -16.72
C ASN A 217 8.34 -5.10 -18.08
N ALA A 218 9.47 -5.25 -18.75
CA ALA A 218 9.73 -4.61 -20.03
C ALA A 218 8.68 -4.97 -21.12
N GLU A 219 8.21 -6.21 -21.16
CA GLU A 219 7.20 -6.66 -22.12
C GLU A 219 5.85 -5.99 -21.84
N SER A 220 5.35 -6.07 -20.60
CA SER A 220 4.08 -5.47 -20.21
C SER A 220 4.08 -3.94 -20.31
N LEU A 221 5.20 -3.28 -19.98
CA LEU A 221 5.38 -1.84 -20.20
C LEU A 221 5.35 -1.47 -21.69
N GLY A 222 5.96 -2.30 -22.53
CA GLY A 222 5.94 -2.13 -23.99
C GLY A 222 4.55 -2.29 -24.62
N MET A 223 3.60 -2.95 -23.93
CA MET A 223 2.19 -3.05 -24.38
C MET A 223 1.38 -1.81 -24.05
N MET A 224 1.82 -0.96 -23.11
CA MET A 224 1.08 0.23 -22.70
C MET A 224 1.14 1.33 -23.77
N LYS A 225 0.18 2.24 -23.73
CA LYS A 225 0.24 3.44 -24.58
C LYS A 225 1.47 4.28 -24.24
N LYS A 226 2.12 4.89 -25.22
CA LYS A 226 3.21 5.86 -24.99
C LYS A 226 2.78 7.02 -24.05
N SER A 227 1.51 7.38 -24.06
CA SER A 227 0.92 8.39 -23.17
C SER A 227 0.45 7.83 -21.82
N ALA A 228 0.65 6.54 -21.54
CA ALA A 228 0.13 5.93 -20.31
C ALA A 228 0.87 6.42 -19.07
N PHE A 229 0.10 6.59 -17.99
CA PHE A 229 0.61 6.81 -16.64
C PHE A 229 0.41 5.57 -15.79
N PHE A 230 1.47 5.09 -15.17
CA PHE A 230 1.45 3.88 -14.35
C PHE A 230 1.44 4.21 -12.85
N VAL A 231 0.62 3.51 -12.06
CA VAL A 231 0.53 3.72 -10.60
C VAL A 231 0.67 2.40 -9.84
N ASN A 232 1.54 2.37 -8.83
CA ASN A 232 1.65 1.25 -7.90
C ASN A 232 1.58 1.73 -6.44
N THR A 233 0.44 1.48 -5.81
CA THR A 233 0.20 1.65 -4.36
C THR A 233 -0.09 0.30 -3.69
N ALA A 234 0.26 -0.82 -4.34
CA ALA A 234 -0.01 -2.18 -3.84
C ALA A 234 1.22 -2.83 -3.21
N ARG A 235 2.15 -3.34 -4.03
CA ARG A 235 3.41 -3.98 -3.58
C ARG A 235 4.51 -3.76 -4.60
N GLY A 236 5.72 -3.46 -4.14
CA GLY A 236 6.89 -3.23 -5.01
C GLY A 236 7.25 -4.42 -5.87
N GLY A 237 7.22 -5.63 -5.31
CA GLY A 237 7.55 -6.87 -6.03
C GLY A 237 6.65 -7.21 -7.23
N LEU A 238 5.54 -6.49 -7.44
CA LEU A 238 4.72 -6.61 -8.66
C LEU A 238 5.40 -6.00 -9.90
N VAL A 239 6.45 -5.19 -9.70
CA VAL A 239 7.10 -4.38 -10.73
C VAL A 239 8.58 -4.74 -10.82
N ASP A 240 9.09 -4.92 -12.02
CA ASP A 240 10.53 -4.84 -12.28
C ASP A 240 10.94 -3.35 -12.31
N GLU A 241 11.51 -2.87 -11.21
CA GLU A 241 11.88 -1.46 -11.04
C GLU A 241 12.92 -0.99 -12.03
N LYS A 242 13.84 -1.87 -12.47
CA LYS A 242 14.83 -1.56 -13.50
C LYS A 242 14.17 -1.38 -14.86
N ALA A 243 13.26 -2.29 -15.20
CA ALA A 243 12.49 -2.20 -16.45
C ALA A 243 11.62 -0.93 -16.48
N LEU A 244 10.99 -0.57 -15.35
CA LEU A 244 10.19 0.64 -15.23
C LEU A 244 11.06 1.90 -15.41
N ALA A 245 12.22 1.99 -14.74
CA ALA A 245 13.13 3.12 -14.90
C ALA A 245 13.61 3.28 -16.36
N GLN A 246 13.96 2.18 -17.03
CA GLN A 246 14.33 2.19 -18.44
C GLN A 246 13.18 2.61 -19.37
N ALA A 247 11.96 2.14 -19.06
CA ALA A 247 10.77 2.51 -19.84
C ALA A 247 10.46 4.01 -19.74
N LEU A 248 10.64 4.60 -18.56
CA LEU A 248 10.49 6.04 -18.33
C LEU A 248 11.57 6.86 -19.05
N GLU A 249 12.84 6.43 -18.96
CA GLU A 249 13.96 7.10 -19.62
C GLU A 249 13.80 7.08 -21.15
N ASN A 250 13.38 5.95 -21.71
CA ASN A 250 13.17 5.76 -23.13
C ASN A 250 11.79 6.25 -23.63
N GLU A 251 10.97 6.87 -22.75
CA GLU A 251 9.64 7.38 -23.06
C GLU A 251 8.71 6.31 -23.68
N VAL A 252 8.84 5.05 -23.24
CA VAL A 252 7.93 3.95 -23.57
C VAL A 252 6.56 4.21 -22.97
N ILE A 253 6.52 4.76 -21.73
CA ILE A 253 5.34 5.29 -21.07
C ILE A 253 5.61 6.74 -20.61
N ALA A 254 4.56 7.50 -20.36
CA ALA A 254 4.66 8.93 -20.09
C ALA A 254 5.12 9.27 -18.67
N GLY A 255 4.84 8.41 -17.68
CA GLY A 255 5.21 8.67 -16.30
C GLY A 255 4.72 7.58 -15.34
N ALA A 256 5.15 7.66 -14.07
CA ALA A 256 4.73 6.75 -13.03
C ALA A 256 4.55 7.43 -11.67
N GLY A 257 3.64 6.86 -10.85
CA GLY A 257 3.44 7.20 -9.43
C GLY A 257 3.61 5.94 -8.58
N ILE A 258 4.61 5.91 -7.71
CA ILE A 258 5.02 4.72 -6.97
C ILE A 258 5.02 5.04 -5.47
N ASP A 259 4.22 4.30 -4.69
CA ASP A 259 4.23 4.42 -3.22
C ASP A 259 4.98 3.28 -2.54
N VAL A 260 5.24 2.19 -3.25
CA VAL A 260 5.83 0.95 -2.70
C VAL A 260 7.00 0.46 -3.54
N LEU A 261 8.05 -0.03 -2.88
CA LEU A 261 9.25 -0.56 -3.51
C LEU A 261 9.49 -2.02 -3.13
N THR A 262 10.31 -2.71 -3.92
CA THR A 262 10.75 -4.09 -3.63
C THR A 262 11.56 -4.14 -2.33
N ASN A 263 12.44 -3.15 -2.15
CA ASN A 263 13.21 -2.98 -0.92
C ASN A 263 12.77 -1.66 -0.23
N GLU A 264 12.30 -1.79 0.98
CA GLU A 264 11.87 -0.66 1.84
C GLU A 264 12.60 -0.74 3.19
N PRO A 265 13.23 0.36 3.63
CA PRO A 265 13.37 1.68 3.00
C PRO A 265 14.15 1.65 1.68
N MET A 266 13.92 2.70 0.84
CA MET A 266 14.60 2.86 -0.45
C MET A 266 16.12 2.84 -0.28
N SER A 267 16.80 2.01 -1.09
CA SER A 267 18.26 2.01 -1.16
C SER A 267 18.82 3.18 -2.00
N GLU A 268 20.08 3.54 -1.79
CA GLU A 268 20.72 4.65 -2.54
C GLU A 268 20.79 4.39 -4.05
N ASP A 269 20.93 3.13 -4.44
CA ASP A 269 21.01 2.65 -5.82
C ASP A 269 19.66 2.29 -6.45
N CYS A 270 18.55 2.62 -5.77
CA CYS A 270 17.20 2.37 -6.31
C CYS A 270 17.02 3.02 -7.68
N PRO A 271 16.70 2.25 -8.74
CA PRO A 271 16.62 2.78 -10.10
C PRO A 271 15.51 3.82 -10.28
N LEU A 272 14.51 3.84 -9.41
CA LEU A 272 13.39 4.78 -9.47
C LEU A 272 13.64 6.11 -8.75
N ARG A 273 14.74 6.23 -7.97
CA ARG A 273 15.02 7.40 -7.14
C ARG A 273 15.06 8.73 -7.91
N ASN A 274 15.63 8.71 -9.12
CA ASN A 274 15.74 9.88 -9.98
C ASN A 274 15.19 9.61 -11.40
N ALA A 275 14.29 8.63 -11.51
CA ALA A 275 13.71 8.27 -12.80
C ALA A 275 12.86 9.42 -13.36
N LYS A 276 12.97 9.67 -14.66
CA LYS A 276 12.23 10.72 -15.37
C LYS A 276 10.72 10.52 -15.20
N ASN A 277 9.99 11.60 -14.91
CA ASN A 277 8.53 11.59 -14.74
C ASN A 277 8.02 10.52 -13.74
N CYS A 278 8.82 10.17 -12.72
CA CYS A 278 8.47 9.26 -11.67
C CYS A 278 8.30 10.01 -10.34
N THR A 279 7.11 9.93 -9.76
CA THR A 279 6.88 10.41 -8.39
C THR A 279 6.92 9.21 -7.45
N VAL A 280 7.86 9.20 -6.50
CA VAL A 280 7.95 8.15 -5.48
C VAL A 280 7.57 8.73 -4.13
N THR A 281 6.69 8.03 -3.41
CA THR A 281 6.32 8.34 -2.02
C THR A 281 6.69 7.16 -1.11
N PRO A 282 7.06 7.40 0.17
CA PRO A 282 7.70 6.39 1.01
C PRO A 282 6.68 5.50 1.75
N HIS A 283 5.86 4.75 1.01
CA HIS A 283 4.84 3.81 1.48
C HIS A 283 3.86 4.46 2.47
N ILE A 284 3.27 5.59 2.07
CA ILE A 284 2.38 6.43 2.90
C ILE A 284 0.92 6.44 2.46
N ALA A 285 0.55 5.69 1.42
CA ALA A 285 -0.84 5.64 0.94
C ALA A 285 -1.84 5.23 2.05
N TRP A 286 -1.40 4.45 3.03
CA TRP A 286 -2.18 4.00 4.19
C TRP A 286 -2.10 4.92 5.41
N ALA A 287 -1.18 5.88 5.45
CA ALA A 287 -0.71 6.57 6.65
C ALA A 287 -1.51 7.80 7.15
N PRO A 288 -2.61 8.29 6.54
CA PRO A 288 -3.39 9.39 7.10
C PRO A 288 -3.79 9.12 8.55
N LYS A 289 -3.84 10.17 9.38
CA LYS A 289 -4.11 10.07 10.82
C LYS A 289 -5.37 9.27 11.11
N GLN A 290 -6.49 9.58 10.47
CA GLN A 290 -7.77 8.88 10.66
C GLN A 290 -7.70 7.39 10.27
N THR A 291 -6.86 7.06 9.30
CA THR A 291 -6.64 5.66 8.90
C THR A 291 -5.88 4.90 9.96
N ARG A 292 -4.86 5.52 10.57
CA ARG A 292 -4.08 4.94 11.67
C ARG A 292 -4.92 4.83 12.95
N GLU A 293 -5.79 5.80 13.24
CA GLU A 293 -6.76 5.71 14.33
C GLU A 293 -7.65 4.46 14.16
N ARG A 294 -8.29 4.28 13.00
CA ARG A 294 -9.09 3.06 12.71
C ARG A 294 -8.28 1.77 12.80
N LEU A 295 -7.02 1.80 12.34
CA LEU A 295 -6.11 0.66 12.47
C LEU A 295 -5.95 0.26 13.94
N LEU A 296 -5.58 1.22 14.80
CA LEU A 296 -5.33 0.99 16.22
C LEU A 296 -6.61 0.57 16.97
N GLU A 297 -7.75 1.17 16.66
CA GLU A 297 -9.06 0.76 17.18
C GLU A 297 -9.38 -0.70 16.84
N THR A 298 -9.13 -1.10 15.59
CA THR A 298 -9.39 -2.49 15.15
C THR A 298 -8.43 -3.46 15.82
N VAL A 299 -7.14 -3.11 15.96
CA VAL A 299 -6.16 -3.96 16.69
C VAL A 299 -6.55 -4.12 18.14
N ALA A 300 -6.98 -3.04 18.81
CA ALA A 300 -7.46 -3.10 20.19
C ALA A 300 -8.70 -4.00 20.29
N GLN A 301 -9.64 -3.88 19.36
CA GLN A 301 -10.84 -4.72 19.32
C GLN A 301 -10.48 -6.20 19.07
N ASN A 302 -9.56 -6.49 18.13
CA ASN A 302 -9.10 -7.87 17.86
C ASN A 302 -8.50 -8.51 19.12
N LEU A 303 -7.61 -7.78 19.83
CA LEU A 303 -7.01 -8.25 21.05
C LEU A 303 -8.05 -8.49 22.14
N LYS A 304 -9.00 -7.55 22.32
CA LYS A 304 -10.11 -7.68 23.26
C LYS A 304 -10.96 -8.93 22.98
N MET A 305 -11.36 -9.14 21.73
CA MET A 305 -12.16 -10.30 21.33
C MET A 305 -11.42 -11.62 21.53
N TRP A 306 -10.10 -11.63 21.33
CA TRP A 306 -9.27 -12.81 21.65
C TRP A 306 -9.25 -13.09 23.15
N ILE A 307 -9.09 -12.07 24.00
CA ILE A 307 -9.13 -12.20 25.47
C ILE A 307 -10.48 -12.78 25.92
N GLU A 308 -11.57 -12.37 25.27
CA GLU A 308 -12.95 -12.84 25.55
C GLU A 308 -13.25 -14.23 24.94
N GLY A 309 -12.27 -14.87 24.24
CA GLY A 309 -12.40 -16.21 23.67
C GLY A 309 -13.18 -16.25 22.33
N THR A 310 -13.41 -15.11 21.70
CA THR A 310 -14.12 -14.98 20.42
C THR A 310 -13.28 -14.19 19.39
N PRO A 311 -12.09 -14.67 19.00
CA PRO A 311 -11.19 -13.93 18.13
C PRO A 311 -11.83 -13.63 16.77
N GLN A 312 -11.53 -12.46 16.22
CA GLN A 312 -11.97 -11.98 14.91
C GLN A 312 -10.78 -11.60 14.03
N ASN A 313 -11.03 -11.50 12.70
CA ASN A 313 -9.98 -11.18 11.72
C ASN A 313 -8.78 -12.14 11.79
N VAL A 314 -9.04 -13.40 12.11
CA VAL A 314 -8.05 -14.46 12.20
C VAL A 314 -7.60 -14.85 10.79
N VAL A 315 -6.28 -14.97 10.57
CA VAL A 315 -5.67 -15.26 9.27
C VAL A 315 -4.99 -16.62 9.20
N ASN A 316 -4.91 -17.36 10.30
CA ASN A 316 -4.40 -18.73 10.36
C ASN A 316 -5.53 -19.74 10.66
N GLY A 317 -5.22 -21.04 10.81
CA GLY A 317 -6.21 -22.11 10.89
C GLY A 317 -7.00 -22.24 12.22
N LYS A 318 -7.04 -21.17 13.03
CA LYS A 318 -7.70 -21.15 14.36
C LYS A 318 -9.11 -20.58 14.33
#